data_c7765558230d44f9c413814204a61069
#
_entry.id   c7765558230d44f9c413814204a61069
#
_cell.length_a   1.000
_cell.length_b   1.000
_cell.length_c   1.000
_cell.angle_alpha   90.00
_cell.angle_beta   90.00
_cell.angle_gamma   90.00
#
_symmetry.space_group_name_H-M   'P 1'
#
loop_
_entity.id
_entity.type
_entity.pdbx_description
1 polymer ?
#
loop_
_entity_poly.entity_id
_entity_poly.type
_entity_poly.pdbx_seq_one_letter_code
_entity_poly.pdbx_strand_id
1 'polypeptide(L)'
;NAFLKKIEFPSRGAITDRHGELLVYNQPAYDVMVIMNEESGKLDTLEFCRALGITKEFFIQRMKDIKDRSKNPGYSRFTQQLFMSQLSEKEFSVFYEKIFRFPGFYVQKRSIRQYNYPYAAHVLGDVGEVSPRDIEEDDYYSPGDYAGKLGVERFYEKQLRGQKGVQ
;
A
#
# COMPACT_ATOMS: atom_id res chain seq x y z
N ASN A 1 23.14 19.47 -6.15
CA ASN A 1 21.87 18.99 -6.72
C ASN A 1 21.80 17.49 -6.55
N ALA A 2 21.18 17.03 -5.45
CA ALA A 2 20.86 15.63 -5.27
C ALA A 2 19.63 15.31 -6.13
N PHE A 3 19.82 14.61 -7.24
CA PHE A 3 18.70 14.02 -7.96
C PHE A 3 18.15 12.90 -7.11
N LEU A 4 16.96 13.08 -6.54
CA LEU A 4 16.19 12.00 -5.94
C LEU A 4 15.71 11.09 -7.08
N LYS A 5 16.40 9.99 -7.28
CA LYS A 5 15.91 8.93 -8.17
C LYS A 5 14.66 8.33 -7.56
N LYS A 6 13.51 8.62 -8.14
CA LYS A 6 12.25 7.98 -7.77
C LYS A 6 12.12 6.68 -8.55
N ILE A 7 12.13 5.56 -7.85
CA ILE A 7 11.89 4.24 -8.47
C ILE A 7 10.38 4.11 -8.68
N GLU A 8 9.97 3.92 -9.92
CA GLU A 8 8.58 3.59 -10.24
C GLU A 8 8.44 2.08 -10.41
N PHE A 9 7.54 1.50 -9.58
CA PHE A 9 7.23 0.08 -9.65
C PHE A 9 6.19 -0.17 -10.73
N PRO A 10 6.44 -1.11 -11.65
CA PRO A 10 5.47 -1.50 -12.65
C PRO A 10 4.28 -2.20 -11.99
N SER A 11 3.11 -2.09 -12.61
CA SER A 11 1.98 -2.92 -12.22
C SER A 11 2.28 -4.37 -12.55
N ARG A 12 2.04 -5.27 -11.58
CA ARG A 12 2.21 -6.72 -11.77
C ARG A 12 1.27 -7.22 -12.86
N GLY A 13 1.72 -8.12 -13.72
CA GLY A 13 0.94 -8.67 -14.82
C GLY A 13 -0.36 -9.36 -14.35
N ALA A 14 -1.42 -9.28 -15.13
CA ALA A 14 -2.66 -10.03 -14.88
C ALA A 14 -2.49 -11.51 -15.26
N ILE A 15 -3.26 -12.38 -14.60
CA ILE A 15 -3.34 -13.80 -14.94
C ILE A 15 -4.76 -14.05 -15.45
N THR A 16 -4.86 -14.58 -16.66
CA THR A 16 -6.14 -14.93 -17.29
C THR A 16 -6.21 -16.43 -17.55
N ASP A 17 -7.41 -16.94 -17.71
CA ASP A 17 -7.61 -18.29 -18.23
C ASP A 17 -7.41 -18.33 -19.75
N ARG A 18 -7.59 -19.52 -20.37
CA ARG A 18 -7.49 -19.73 -21.82
C ARG A 18 -8.57 -19.00 -22.63
N HIS A 19 -9.65 -18.53 -21.98
CA HIS A 19 -10.74 -17.79 -22.59
C HIS A 19 -10.59 -16.28 -22.43
N GLY A 20 -9.55 -15.83 -21.71
CA GLY A 20 -9.29 -14.42 -21.43
C GLY A 20 -10.01 -13.89 -20.18
N GLU A 21 -10.67 -14.75 -19.38
CA GLU A 21 -11.25 -14.34 -18.11
C GLU A 21 -10.16 -14.02 -17.08
N LEU A 22 -10.30 -12.90 -16.38
CA LEU A 22 -9.37 -12.46 -15.35
C LEU A 22 -9.49 -13.35 -14.11
N LEU A 23 -8.42 -14.08 -13.82
CA LEU A 23 -8.28 -14.89 -12.61
C LEU A 23 -7.61 -14.08 -11.50
N VAL A 24 -6.55 -13.35 -11.83
CA VAL A 24 -5.79 -12.51 -10.90
C VAL A 24 -5.45 -11.19 -11.57
N TYR A 25 -5.73 -10.09 -10.88
CA TYR A 25 -5.51 -8.74 -11.40
C TYR A 25 -5.13 -7.77 -10.27
N ASN A 26 -4.72 -6.56 -10.65
CA ASN A 26 -4.39 -5.52 -9.69
C ASN A 26 -5.56 -4.56 -9.56
N GLN A 27 -5.96 -4.28 -8.33
CA GLN A 27 -6.93 -3.26 -8.01
C GLN A 27 -6.22 -2.08 -7.35
N PRO A 28 -6.46 -0.83 -7.80
CA PRO A 28 -5.94 0.33 -7.11
C PRO A 28 -6.56 0.44 -5.71
N ALA A 29 -5.73 0.74 -4.75
CA ALA A 29 -6.12 1.07 -3.39
C ALA A 29 -5.34 2.29 -2.93
N TYR A 30 -5.89 2.99 -1.96
CA TYR A 30 -5.31 4.20 -1.44
C TYR A 30 -5.11 4.07 0.06
N ASP A 31 -3.93 4.43 0.52
CA ASP A 31 -3.60 4.45 1.94
C ASP A 31 -3.51 5.90 2.40
N VAL A 32 -4.07 6.17 3.56
CA VAL A 32 -3.89 7.46 4.24
C VAL A 32 -2.68 7.33 5.15
N MET A 33 -1.70 8.19 4.92
CA MET A 33 -0.45 8.29 5.67
C MET A 33 -0.48 9.54 6.54
N VAL A 34 0.24 9.55 7.65
CA VAL A 34 0.42 10.70 8.52
C VAL A 34 1.88 10.92 8.88
N ILE A 35 2.34 12.18 8.85
CA ILE A 35 3.61 12.61 9.42
C ILE A 35 3.29 13.40 10.70
N MET A 36 3.59 12.81 11.84
CA MET A 36 3.21 13.35 13.14
C MET A 36 3.79 14.74 13.44
N ASN A 37 4.96 15.02 12.87
CA ASN A 37 5.62 16.33 13.06
C ASN A 37 4.96 17.47 12.26
N GLU A 38 4.22 17.12 11.21
CA GLU A 38 3.52 18.08 10.34
C GLU A 38 2.04 18.23 10.75
N GLU A 39 1.53 17.33 11.58
CA GLU A 39 0.21 17.45 12.18
C GLU A 39 0.25 18.61 13.20
N SER A 40 -0.37 19.73 12.85
CA SER A 40 -0.21 21.03 13.52
C SER A 40 -0.99 21.15 14.84
N GLY A 41 -1.67 20.11 15.30
CA GLY A 41 -2.58 20.16 16.46
C GLY A 41 -3.84 21.02 16.25
N LYS A 42 -4.00 21.61 15.06
CA LYS A 42 -5.17 22.41 14.66
C LYS A 42 -6.14 21.62 13.77
N LEU A 43 -5.95 20.30 13.69
CA LEU A 43 -6.80 19.43 12.89
C LEU A 43 -8.25 19.47 13.40
N ASP A 44 -9.19 19.81 12.53
CA ASP A 44 -10.61 19.55 12.80
C ASP A 44 -10.87 18.03 12.71
N THR A 45 -10.73 17.37 13.86
CA THR A 45 -10.90 15.91 13.98
C THR A 45 -12.31 15.47 13.56
N LEU A 46 -13.34 16.31 13.78
CA LEU A 46 -14.71 15.93 13.42
C LEU A 46 -14.88 15.98 11.89
N GLU A 47 -14.36 16.99 11.25
CA GLU A 47 -14.39 17.09 9.79
C GLU A 47 -13.55 15.98 9.13
N PHE A 48 -12.37 15.70 9.68
CA PHE A 48 -11.52 14.60 9.23
C PHE A 48 -12.25 13.24 9.32
N CYS A 49 -12.87 12.95 10.47
CA CYS A 49 -13.61 11.71 10.66
C CYS A 49 -14.80 11.59 9.69
N ARG A 50 -15.51 12.69 9.43
CA ARG A 50 -16.61 12.70 8.45
C ARG A 50 -16.11 12.45 7.02
N ALA A 51 -14.95 13.03 6.67
CA ALA A 51 -14.38 12.87 5.33
C ALA A 51 -13.94 11.43 5.05
N LEU A 52 -13.46 10.71 6.08
CA LEU A 52 -13.06 9.30 5.98
C LEU A 52 -14.14 8.28 6.37
N GLY A 53 -15.30 8.75 6.86
CA GLY A 53 -16.37 7.85 7.34
C GLY A 53 -16.00 7.05 8.59
N ILE A 54 -15.13 7.59 9.44
CA ILE A 54 -14.64 6.94 10.67
C ILE A 54 -15.20 7.63 11.93
N THR A 55 -15.17 6.93 13.06
CA THR A 55 -15.54 7.53 14.35
C THR A 55 -14.36 8.26 14.99
N LYS A 56 -14.68 9.20 15.90
CA LYS A 56 -13.66 9.92 16.66
C LYS A 56 -12.84 8.98 17.55
N GLU A 57 -13.48 7.98 18.12
CA GLU A 57 -12.85 6.95 18.96
C GLU A 57 -11.82 6.16 18.16
N PHE A 58 -12.18 5.75 16.93
CA PHE A 58 -11.25 5.09 16.02
C PHE A 58 -10.05 5.98 15.72
N PHE A 59 -10.27 7.26 15.39
CA PHE A 59 -9.19 8.21 15.14
C PHE A 59 -8.21 8.29 16.31
N ILE A 60 -8.76 8.51 17.53
CA ILE A 60 -7.94 8.65 18.75
C ILE A 60 -7.15 7.37 19.02
N GLN A 61 -7.80 6.21 18.91
CA GLN A 61 -7.13 4.93 19.13
C GLN A 61 -6.03 4.69 18.10
N ARG A 62 -6.31 4.97 16.82
CA ARG A 62 -5.32 4.80 15.76
C ARG A 62 -4.10 5.70 15.93
N MET A 63 -4.31 6.98 16.31
CA MET A 63 -3.21 7.92 16.59
C MET A 63 -2.36 7.47 17.79
N LYS A 64 -2.95 6.83 18.81
CA LYS A 64 -2.23 6.22 19.93
C LYS A 64 -1.42 5.01 19.47
N ASP A 65 -2.03 4.10 18.71
CA ASP A 65 -1.38 2.88 18.21
C ASP A 65 -0.17 3.19 17.32
N ILE A 66 -0.27 4.22 16.48
CA ILE A 66 0.85 4.68 15.64
C ILE A 66 2.03 5.15 16.50
N LYS A 67 1.77 5.86 17.61
CA LYS A 67 2.81 6.39 18.53
C LYS A 67 3.37 5.32 19.46
N ASP A 68 2.68 4.21 19.62
CA ASP A 68 3.08 3.12 20.51
C ASP A 68 4.18 2.28 19.86
N ARG A 69 5.40 2.41 20.38
CA ARG A 69 6.56 1.65 19.87
C ARG A 69 6.46 0.14 20.07
N SER A 70 5.59 -0.33 20.96
CA SER A 70 5.35 -1.77 21.11
C SER A 70 4.55 -2.35 19.93
N LYS A 71 3.68 -1.54 19.33
CA LYS A 71 2.87 -1.89 18.16
C LYS A 71 3.52 -1.45 16.85
N ASN A 72 4.32 -0.40 16.88
CA ASN A 72 5.02 0.19 15.75
C ASN A 72 6.50 0.44 16.06
N PRO A 73 7.35 -0.60 16.03
CA PRO A 73 8.78 -0.47 16.37
C PRO A 73 9.54 0.54 15.51
N GLY A 74 9.09 0.74 14.25
CA GLY A 74 9.66 1.71 13.30
C GLY A 74 9.11 3.13 13.43
N TYR A 75 8.35 3.44 14.50
CA TYR A 75 7.77 4.76 14.66
C TYR A 75 8.82 5.88 14.72
N SER A 76 8.64 6.85 13.82
CA SER A 76 9.32 8.14 13.86
C SER A 76 8.30 9.25 13.58
N ARG A 77 8.40 10.35 14.32
CA ARG A 77 7.53 11.50 14.12
C ARG A 77 7.78 12.24 12.80
N PHE A 78 8.91 12.00 12.16
CA PHE A 78 9.35 12.66 10.94
C PHE A 78 9.14 11.82 9.68
N THR A 79 8.72 10.58 9.81
CA THR A 79 8.44 9.68 8.69
C THR A 79 6.97 9.41 8.53
N GLN A 80 6.57 9.11 7.31
CA GLN A 80 5.19 8.71 7.00
C GLN A 80 4.83 7.44 7.74
N GLN A 81 3.71 7.49 8.46
CA GLN A 81 3.14 6.36 9.18
C GLN A 81 1.78 6.02 8.57
N LEU A 82 1.47 4.74 8.47
CA LEU A 82 0.19 4.29 7.96
C LEU A 82 -0.93 4.63 8.96
N PHE A 83 -1.87 5.48 8.55
CA PHE A 83 -3.06 5.78 9.36
C PHE A 83 -4.21 4.82 9.03
N MET A 84 -4.57 4.72 7.76
CA MET A 84 -5.65 3.83 7.28
C MET A 84 -5.27 3.27 5.92
N SER A 85 -5.57 1.98 5.68
CA SER A 85 -5.24 1.29 4.44
C SER A 85 -6.49 0.95 3.63
N GLN A 86 -6.28 0.72 2.34
CA GLN A 86 -7.27 0.13 1.44
C GLN A 86 -8.55 0.95 1.25
N LEU A 87 -8.45 2.28 1.20
CA LEU A 87 -9.57 3.08 0.75
C LEU A 87 -9.94 2.71 -0.69
N SER A 88 -11.22 2.58 -0.93
CA SER A 88 -11.77 2.47 -2.29
C SER A 88 -11.57 3.78 -3.05
N GLU A 89 -11.66 3.73 -4.37
CA GLU A 89 -11.55 4.92 -5.21
C GLU A 89 -12.60 5.99 -4.86
N LYS A 90 -13.81 5.57 -4.47
CA LYS A 90 -14.87 6.48 -4.04
C LYS A 90 -14.55 7.18 -2.72
N GLU A 91 -14.11 6.44 -1.70
CA GLU A 91 -13.71 7.00 -0.40
C GLU A 91 -12.51 7.93 -0.55
N PHE A 92 -11.53 7.51 -1.37
CA PHE A 92 -10.37 8.34 -1.71
C PHE A 92 -10.79 9.67 -2.34
N SER A 93 -11.67 9.67 -3.34
CA SER A 93 -12.09 10.89 -4.03
C SER A 93 -12.71 11.90 -3.06
N VAL A 94 -13.61 11.45 -2.19
CA VAL A 94 -14.27 12.30 -1.18
C VAL A 94 -13.26 12.88 -0.18
N PHE A 95 -12.30 12.06 0.26
CA PHE A 95 -11.27 12.50 1.20
C PHE A 95 -10.26 13.44 0.53
N TYR A 96 -9.83 13.12 -0.69
CA TYR A 96 -8.80 13.86 -1.42
C TYR A 96 -9.22 15.29 -1.75
N GLU A 97 -10.50 15.52 -2.02
CA GLU A 97 -11.04 16.89 -2.20
C GLU A 97 -10.82 17.80 -1.00
N LYS A 98 -10.71 17.22 0.20
CA LYS A 98 -10.56 17.95 1.46
C LYS A 98 -9.18 17.83 2.10
N ILE A 99 -8.26 17.10 1.49
CA ILE A 99 -6.95 16.78 2.08
C ILE A 99 -6.13 18.02 2.44
N PHE A 100 -6.29 19.10 1.68
CA PHE A 100 -5.62 20.39 1.95
C PHE A 100 -5.98 21.01 3.30
N ARG A 101 -7.10 20.57 3.91
CA ARG A 101 -7.55 21.00 5.25
C ARG A 101 -6.92 20.19 6.37
N PHE A 102 -6.22 19.12 6.04
CA PHE A 102 -5.68 18.14 6.98
C PHE A 102 -4.14 18.09 6.88
N PRO A 103 -3.44 19.13 7.35
CA PRO A 103 -1.99 19.18 7.28
C PRO A 103 -1.36 18.00 8.02
N GLY A 104 -0.31 17.43 7.43
CA GLY A 104 0.36 16.25 7.94
C GLY A 104 -0.23 14.92 7.47
N PHE A 105 -1.38 14.94 6.77
CA PHE A 105 -1.96 13.74 6.16
C PHE A 105 -1.72 13.73 4.65
N TYR A 106 -1.41 12.54 4.14
CA TYR A 106 -1.09 12.29 2.74
C TYR A 106 -1.81 11.05 2.25
N VAL A 107 -2.00 10.96 0.95
CA VAL A 107 -2.53 9.74 0.33
C VAL A 107 -1.46 9.11 -0.54
N GLN A 108 -1.27 7.82 -0.36
CA GLN A 108 -0.39 6.99 -1.16
C GLN A 108 -1.22 5.98 -1.96
N LYS A 109 -1.09 6.02 -3.27
CA LYS A 109 -1.68 5.00 -4.15
C LYS A 109 -0.82 3.74 -4.10
N ARG A 110 -1.48 2.60 -3.95
CA ARG A 110 -0.85 1.29 -4.11
C ARG A 110 -1.71 0.35 -4.93
N SER A 111 -1.15 -0.77 -5.30
CA SER A 111 -1.83 -1.83 -6.03
C SER A 111 -2.05 -3.02 -5.12
N ILE A 112 -3.28 -3.49 -5.02
CA ILE A 112 -3.63 -4.71 -4.29
C ILE A 112 -3.88 -5.83 -5.29
N ARG A 113 -3.29 -6.99 -5.03
CA ARG A 113 -3.51 -8.19 -5.82
C ARG A 113 -4.86 -8.81 -5.48
N GLN A 114 -5.74 -8.92 -6.46
CA GLN A 114 -7.07 -9.49 -6.33
C GLN A 114 -7.17 -10.84 -7.04
N TYR A 115 -7.80 -11.78 -6.37
CA TYR A 115 -8.07 -13.13 -6.86
C TYR A 115 -9.57 -13.30 -6.99
N ASN A 116 -10.06 -13.44 -8.24
CA ASN A 116 -11.51 -13.47 -8.50
C ASN A 116 -12.22 -14.71 -7.93
N TYR A 117 -11.46 -15.79 -7.74
CA TYR A 117 -12.04 -17.06 -7.33
C TYR A 117 -11.43 -17.55 -6.03
N PRO A 118 -12.23 -17.98 -5.05
CA PRO A 118 -11.74 -18.50 -3.78
C PRO A 118 -11.14 -19.91 -3.91
N TYR A 119 -11.35 -20.57 -5.04
CA TYR A 119 -10.79 -21.87 -5.36
C TYR A 119 -9.54 -21.74 -6.24
N ALA A 120 -8.76 -22.79 -6.34
CA ALA A 120 -7.47 -22.83 -7.03
C ALA A 120 -6.37 -21.94 -6.40
N ALA A 121 -6.51 -21.54 -5.15
CA ALA A 121 -5.53 -20.72 -4.44
C ALA A 121 -4.12 -21.35 -4.44
N HIS A 122 -4.02 -22.69 -4.33
CA HIS A 122 -2.72 -23.39 -4.36
C HIS A 122 -2.11 -23.43 -5.76
N VAL A 123 -2.93 -23.30 -6.83
CA VAL A 123 -2.46 -23.25 -8.22
C VAL A 123 -2.04 -21.84 -8.56
N LEU A 124 -2.88 -20.86 -8.27
CA LEU A 124 -2.59 -19.45 -8.52
C LEU A 124 -1.47 -18.93 -7.63
N GLY A 125 -1.46 -19.38 -6.37
CA GLY A 125 -0.49 -18.94 -5.38
C GLY A 125 -0.86 -17.64 -4.73
N ASP A 126 0.12 -17.00 -4.12
CA ASP A 126 -0.02 -15.72 -3.42
C ASP A 126 1.21 -14.85 -3.62
N VAL A 127 1.05 -13.56 -3.27
CA VAL A 127 2.11 -12.55 -3.30
C VAL A 127 2.37 -12.10 -1.87
N GLY A 128 3.62 -12.09 -1.47
CA GLY A 128 4.05 -11.64 -0.14
C GLY A 128 5.30 -10.78 -0.19
N GLU A 129 5.61 -10.12 0.91
CA GLU A 129 6.83 -9.33 1.04
C GLU A 129 8.07 -10.20 0.83
N VAL A 130 9.07 -9.66 0.16
CA VAL A 130 10.35 -10.33 -0.08
C VAL A 130 11.08 -10.57 1.25
N SER A 131 11.68 -11.75 1.36
CA SER A 131 12.56 -12.09 2.47
C SER A 131 13.98 -11.57 2.21
N PRO A 132 14.83 -11.47 3.25
CA PRO A 132 16.24 -11.14 3.06
C PRO A 132 16.94 -12.06 2.04
N ARG A 133 16.55 -13.33 2.01
CA ARG A 133 17.08 -14.31 1.07
C ARG A 133 16.69 -14.01 -0.38
N ASP A 134 15.44 -13.60 -0.62
CA ASP A 134 14.98 -13.22 -1.96
C ASP A 134 15.80 -12.02 -2.50
N ILE A 135 16.18 -11.09 -1.60
CA ILE A 135 17.01 -9.92 -1.95
C ILE A 135 18.45 -10.33 -2.26
N GLU A 136 19.01 -11.31 -1.52
CA GLU A 136 20.36 -11.83 -1.80
C GLU A 136 20.43 -12.63 -3.11
N GLU A 137 19.34 -13.30 -3.48
CA GLU A 137 19.27 -14.13 -4.69
C GLU A 137 18.98 -13.32 -5.97
N ASP A 138 18.38 -12.15 -5.88
CA ASP A 138 18.00 -11.32 -7.04
C ASP A 138 18.07 -9.82 -6.72
N ASP A 139 19.04 -9.12 -7.31
CA ASP A 139 19.28 -7.67 -7.18
C ASP A 139 18.11 -6.77 -7.61
N TYR A 140 17.09 -7.35 -8.24
CA TYR A 140 15.87 -6.65 -8.58
C TYR A 140 15.11 -6.19 -7.32
N TYR A 141 15.19 -6.94 -6.24
CA TYR A 141 14.41 -6.70 -5.03
C TYR A 141 15.08 -5.76 -4.05
N SER A 142 14.24 -4.98 -3.38
CA SER A 142 14.62 -4.12 -2.26
C SER A 142 13.70 -4.42 -1.06
N PRO A 143 14.12 -4.12 0.17
CA PRO A 143 13.25 -4.29 1.34
C PRO A 143 11.91 -3.59 1.15
N GLY A 144 10.81 -4.29 1.43
CA GLY A 144 9.43 -3.80 1.23
C GLY A 144 8.81 -4.10 -0.14
N ASP A 145 9.58 -4.70 -1.07
CA ASP A 145 9.02 -5.20 -2.33
C ASP A 145 8.17 -6.46 -2.10
N TYR A 146 7.38 -6.81 -3.10
CA TYR A 146 6.53 -7.99 -3.10
C TYR A 146 6.91 -8.95 -4.23
N ALA A 147 6.88 -10.24 -3.92
CA ALA A 147 7.15 -11.32 -4.88
C ALA A 147 6.12 -12.45 -4.75
N GLY A 148 5.93 -13.21 -5.81
CA GLY A 148 5.14 -14.43 -5.77
C GLY A 148 5.78 -15.47 -4.87
N LYS A 149 5.02 -16.01 -3.91
CA LYS A 149 5.51 -16.98 -2.93
C LYS A 149 5.21 -18.41 -3.32
N LEU A 150 4.07 -18.65 -3.95
CA LEU A 150 3.60 -19.97 -4.33
C LEU A 150 2.98 -19.97 -5.74
N GLY A 151 2.75 -21.16 -6.29
CA GLY A 151 1.97 -21.42 -7.50
C GLY A 151 2.44 -20.67 -8.74
N VAL A 152 1.49 -20.26 -9.58
CA VAL A 152 1.73 -19.53 -10.82
C VAL A 152 2.40 -18.20 -10.54
N GLU A 153 2.04 -17.52 -9.45
CA GLU A 153 2.64 -16.24 -9.04
C GLU A 153 4.16 -16.37 -8.86
N ARG A 154 4.64 -17.45 -8.24
CA ARG A 154 6.06 -17.71 -8.06
C ARG A 154 6.73 -18.21 -9.34
N PHE A 155 6.10 -19.13 -10.04
CA PHE A 155 6.70 -19.77 -11.22
C PHE A 155 6.94 -18.76 -12.35
N TYR A 156 5.99 -17.83 -12.54
CA TYR A 156 6.06 -16.76 -13.56
C TYR A 156 6.47 -15.41 -12.99
N GLU A 157 7.16 -15.39 -11.84
CA GLU A 157 7.56 -14.17 -11.15
C GLU A 157 8.25 -13.16 -12.08
N LYS A 158 9.25 -13.61 -12.85
CA LYS A 158 10.04 -12.74 -13.74
C LYS A 158 9.20 -12.09 -14.84
N GLN A 159 8.16 -12.78 -15.32
CA GLN A 159 7.24 -12.26 -16.31
C GLN A 159 6.20 -11.32 -15.69
N LEU A 160 5.70 -11.68 -14.49
CA LEU A 160 4.64 -10.94 -13.82
C LEU A 160 5.11 -9.64 -13.17
N ARG A 161 6.32 -9.60 -12.61
CA ARG A 161 6.83 -8.44 -11.86
C ARG A 161 7.15 -7.22 -12.73
N GLY A 162 7.37 -7.40 -14.05
CA GLY A 162 7.75 -6.32 -14.97
C GLY A 162 9.18 -5.80 -14.74
N GLN A 163 9.45 -4.58 -15.20
CA GLN A 163 10.76 -3.91 -15.04
C GLN A 163 10.57 -2.58 -14.30
N LYS A 164 11.39 -2.32 -13.28
CA LYS A 164 11.38 -1.05 -12.55
C LYS A 164 11.79 0.09 -13.47
N GLY A 165 11.02 1.17 -13.46
CA GLY A 165 11.37 2.43 -14.12
C GLY A 165 12.17 3.33 -13.18
N VAL A 166 12.95 4.26 -13.77
CA VAL A 166 13.67 5.32 -13.03
C VAL A 166 13.20 6.65 -13.59
N GLN A 167 12.65 7.52 -12.72
CA GLN A 167 12.25 8.88 -13.04
C GLN A 167 13.15 9.89 -12.33
#